data_76fcb6e5b69ebf9a286bb42c0f4dd38c
#
_entry.id   76fcb6e5b69ebf9a286bb42c0f4dd38c
#
_cell.length_a   1.000
_cell.length_b   1.000
_cell.length_c   1.000
_cell.angle_alpha   90.00
_cell.angle_beta   90.00
_cell.angle_gamma   90.00
#
_symmetry.space_group_name_H-M   'P 1'
#
loop_
_entity.id
_entity.type
_entity.pdbx_description
1 polymer ?
#
loop_
_entity_poly.entity_id
_entity_poly.type
_entity_poly.pdbx_seq_one_letter_code
_entity_poly.pdbx_strand_id
1 'polypeptide(L)'
;MNLPVELPVGTDIRTLSISSGAKELIRRWQRVGRNDCWTISNWNNKPGLWQESVKISICESLPKIRHWEVFCGSYSELPNNEHVTTLVDAPYQHVKAYAKEFEQIDYGHLGNWCQGRKGQVIVCEQQGADWLPFEPFKELTCCKNRGKKNTHKSKEVIWTKGCNETL
;
A
#
# COMPACT_ATOMS: atom_id res chain seq x y z
N MET A 1 20.30 -6.57 -8.46
CA MET A 1 20.27 -5.59 -7.35
C MET A 1 21.06 -6.18 -6.20
N ASN A 2 22.22 -5.57 -5.84
CA ASN A 2 23.01 -6.05 -4.70
C ASN A 2 22.43 -5.48 -3.42
N LEU A 3 21.56 -6.26 -2.76
CA LEU A 3 21.05 -5.92 -1.44
C LEU A 3 21.98 -6.52 -0.38
N PRO A 4 22.38 -5.76 0.66
CA PRO A 4 23.22 -6.28 1.72
C PRO A 4 22.51 -7.41 2.48
N VAL A 5 23.25 -8.46 2.80
CA VAL A 5 22.73 -9.65 3.52
C VAL A 5 22.47 -9.32 4.98
N GLU A 6 23.42 -8.61 5.59
CA GLU A 6 23.33 -8.20 6.99
C GLU A 6 23.52 -6.69 7.11
N LEU A 7 22.75 -6.11 7.99
CA LEU A 7 22.81 -4.70 8.33
C LEU A 7 23.00 -4.57 9.84
N PRO A 8 24.22 -4.29 10.31
CA PRO A 8 24.51 -4.10 11.73
C PRO A 8 23.59 -3.05 12.36
N VAL A 9 23.22 -3.28 13.62
CA VAL A 9 22.48 -2.29 14.41
C VAL A 9 23.29 -0.99 14.49
N GLY A 10 22.64 0.14 14.33
CA GLY A 10 23.26 1.45 14.27
C GLY A 10 23.66 1.90 12.87
N THR A 11 23.60 1.02 11.84
CA THR A 11 23.90 1.41 10.47
C THR A 11 22.90 2.46 9.98
N ASP A 12 23.40 3.57 9.45
CA ASP A 12 22.59 4.55 8.72
C ASP A 12 22.44 4.09 7.26
N ILE A 13 21.21 3.76 6.87
CA ILE A 13 20.89 3.27 5.51
C ILE A 13 21.30 4.27 4.43
N ARG A 14 21.30 5.57 4.74
CA ARG A 14 21.69 6.63 3.79
C ARG A 14 23.15 6.52 3.36
N THR A 15 24.01 5.99 4.23
CA THR A 15 25.46 5.84 3.97
C THR A 15 25.82 4.61 3.13
N LEU A 16 24.87 3.70 2.91
CA LEU A 16 25.15 2.49 2.14
C LEU A 16 25.43 2.80 0.66
N SER A 17 26.40 2.11 0.08
CA SER A 17 26.75 2.20 -1.37
C SER A 17 25.80 1.37 -2.23
N ILE A 18 24.50 1.67 -2.16
CA ILE A 18 23.44 1.03 -2.93
C ILE A 18 22.51 2.09 -3.54
N SER A 19 21.68 1.70 -4.51
CA SER A 19 20.74 2.63 -5.16
C SER A 19 19.74 3.24 -4.17
N SER A 20 19.24 4.43 -4.49
CA SER A 20 18.22 5.12 -3.67
C SER A 20 16.96 4.26 -3.48
N GLY A 21 16.51 3.57 -4.53
CA GLY A 21 15.39 2.64 -4.44
C GLY A 21 15.65 1.46 -3.49
N ALA A 22 16.87 0.93 -3.47
CA ALA A 22 17.27 -0.12 -2.53
C ALA A 22 17.31 0.39 -1.08
N LYS A 23 17.80 1.62 -0.86
CA LYS A 23 17.77 2.27 0.47
C LYS A 23 16.35 2.44 0.98
N GLU A 24 15.45 2.92 0.13
CA GLU A 24 14.05 3.12 0.47
C GLU A 24 13.33 1.81 0.73
N LEU A 25 13.59 0.76 -0.05
CA LEU A 25 13.06 -0.57 0.17
C LEU A 25 13.45 -1.12 1.55
N ILE A 26 14.75 -1.04 1.90
CA ILE A 26 15.24 -1.46 3.21
C ILE A 26 14.57 -0.64 4.31
N ARG A 27 14.51 0.68 4.18
CA ARG A 27 13.88 1.58 5.13
C ARG A 27 12.42 1.21 5.41
N ARG A 28 11.64 0.97 4.36
CA ARG A 28 10.22 0.59 4.48
C ARG A 28 10.04 -0.80 5.06
N TRP A 29 10.89 -1.74 4.67
CA TRP A 29 10.78 -3.11 5.17
C TRP A 29 11.09 -3.23 6.66
N GLN A 30 11.98 -2.40 7.18
CA GLN A 30 12.36 -2.43 8.58
C GLN A 30 11.29 -1.93 9.54
N ARG A 31 10.30 -1.20 9.06
CA ARG A 31 9.26 -0.64 9.93
C ARG A 31 7.87 -0.72 9.32
N VAL A 32 7.12 -1.67 9.80
CA VAL A 32 5.67 -1.60 9.73
C VAL A 32 5.22 -0.41 10.59
N GLY A 33 4.92 0.73 9.96
CA GLY A 33 4.18 1.84 10.57
C GLY A 33 4.96 3.02 11.14
N ARG A 34 6.24 3.27 10.80
CA ARG A 34 6.94 4.53 11.13
C ARG A 34 7.79 5.05 9.96
N ASN A 35 7.51 6.27 9.54
CA ASN A 35 8.05 6.86 8.30
C ASN A 35 9.52 7.29 8.34
N ASP A 36 10.21 7.39 9.50
CA ASP A 36 11.45 8.15 9.61
C ASP A 36 12.68 7.37 10.11
N CYS A 37 12.72 6.05 9.90
CA CYS A 37 13.86 5.29 10.38
C CYS A 37 14.89 4.98 9.31
N TRP A 38 15.90 5.80 9.26
CA TRP A 38 17.07 5.57 8.43
C TRP A 38 18.17 4.77 9.13
N THR A 39 18.01 4.47 10.43
CA THR A 39 19.00 3.75 11.22
C THR A 39 18.49 2.37 11.60
N ILE A 40 19.31 1.34 11.41
CA ILE A 40 19.01 -0.03 11.80
C ILE A 40 18.92 -0.10 13.32
N SER A 41 17.80 -0.55 13.86
CA SER A 41 17.57 -0.67 15.30
C SER A 41 17.58 -2.13 15.75
N ASN A 42 17.75 -2.37 17.06
CA ASN A 42 17.66 -3.71 17.68
C ASN A 42 16.34 -4.44 17.41
N TRP A 43 15.30 -3.72 17.03
CA TRP A 43 14.01 -4.30 16.65
C TRP A 43 14.07 -5.04 15.31
N ASN A 44 15.06 -4.76 14.50
CA ASN A 44 15.16 -5.25 13.13
C ASN A 44 15.73 -6.66 13.02
N ASN A 45 16.29 -7.20 14.11
CA ASN A 45 16.80 -8.57 14.20
C ASN A 45 15.72 -9.61 14.55
N LYS A 46 14.44 -9.22 14.56
CA LYS A 46 13.35 -10.16 14.80
C LYS A 46 12.99 -10.92 13.52
N PRO A 47 12.58 -12.20 13.66
CA PRO A 47 12.08 -12.99 12.53
C PRO A 47 10.96 -12.25 11.78
N GLY A 48 11.05 -12.20 10.45
CA GLY A 48 10.09 -11.53 9.56
C GLY A 48 10.44 -10.10 9.19
N LEU A 49 11.54 -9.53 9.71
CA LEU A 49 12.08 -8.25 9.24
C LEU A 49 13.15 -8.47 8.16
N TRP A 50 14.14 -7.56 8.01
CA TRP A 50 15.13 -7.69 6.95
C TRP A 50 16.05 -8.90 7.20
N GLN A 51 15.75 -10.01 6.56
CA GLN A 51 16.46 -11.29 6.67
C GLN A 51 16.74 -11.86 5.27
N GLU A 52 17.61 -12.87 5.20
CA GLU A 52 17.95 -13.53 3.94
C GLU A 52 16.73 -14.09 3.22
N SER A 53 15.79 -14.70 3.95
CA SER A 53 14.53 -15.21 3.38
C SER A 53 13.68 -14.11 2.70
N VAL A 54 13.65 -12.92 3.28
CA VAL A 54 12.94 -11.76 2.71
C VAL A 54 13.63 -11.30 1.43
N LYS A 55 14.94 -11.21 1.45
CA LYS A 55 15.74 -10.83 0.30
C LYS A 55 15.56 -11.81 -0.87
N ILE A 56 15.60 -13.12 -0.58
CA ILE A 56 15.34 -14.17 -1.57
C ILE A 56 13.96 -13.98 -2.18
N SER A 57 12.92 -13.86 -1.34
CA SER A 57 11.53 -13.68 -1.79
C SER A 57 11.35 -12.44 -2.67
N ILE A 58 12.01 -11.33 -2.34
CA ILE A 58 12.00 -10.12 -3.18
C ILE A 58 12.67 -10.40 -4.52
N CYS A 59 13.87 -11.00 -4.52
CA CYS A 59 14.62 -11.31 -5.74
C CYS A 59 13.83 -12.25 -6.67
N GLU A 60 13.13 -13.23 -6.13
CA GLU A 60 12.28 -14.16 -6.89
C GLU A 60 11.00 -13.49 -7.43
N SER A 61 10.52 -12.44 -6.77
CA SER A 61 9.30 -11.72 -7.17
C SER A 61 9.56 -10.61 -8.19
N LEU A 62 10.75 -9.99 -8.18
CA LEU A 62 11.09 -8.91 -9.11
C LEU A 62 10.90 -9.26 -10.59
N PRO A 63 11.29 -10.45 -11.08
CA PRO A 63 11.06 -10.81 -12.49
C PRO A 63 9.58 -10.81 -12.89
N LYS A 64 8.67 -11.11 -11.93
CA LYS A 64 7.22 -11.18 -12.17
C LYS A 64 6.60 -9.82 -12.40
N ILE A 65 7.22 -8.76 -11.87
CA ILE A 65 6.71 -7.39 -11.95
C ILE A 65 7.58 -6.46 -12.82
N ARG A 66 8.53 -7.01 -13.59
CA ARG A 66 9.42 -6.22 -14.47
C ARG A 66 8.70 -5.39 -15.51
N HIS A 67 7.53 -5.83 -15.92
CA HIS A 67 6.68 -5.15 -16.89
C HIS A 67 5.79 -4.07 -16.27
N TRP A 68 5.82 -3.91 -14.94
CA TRP A 68 5.06 -2.86 -14.29
C TRP A 68 5.70 -1.50 -14.54
N GLU A 69 4.84 -0.53 -14.81
CA GLU A 69 5.21 0.86 -14.90
C GLU A 69 4.76 1.60 -13.64
N VAL A 70 5.59 2.53 -13.16
CA VAL A 70 5.28 3.37 -12.01
C VAL A 70 5.08 4.79 -12.50
N PHE A 71 3.88 5.30 -12.33
CA PHE A 71 3.52 6.66 -12.65
C PHE A 71 3.38 7.48 -11.36
N CYS A 72 3.98 8.67 -11.34
CA CYS A 72 3.85 9.63 -10.24
C CYS A 72 3.17 10.88 -10.78
N GLY A 73 1.87 11.02 -10.52
CA GLY A 73 1.04 12.11 -11.02
C GLY A 73 -0.39 12.01 -10.50
N SER A 74 -1.27 12.82 -11.04
CA SER A 74 -2.69 12.80 -10.72
C SER A 74 -3.36 11.57 -11.33
N TYR A 75 -4.23 10.91 -10.56
CA TYR A 75 -5.06 9.82 -11.09
C TYR A 75 -5.93 10.26 -12.28
N SER A 76 -6.29 11.54 -12.35
CA SER A 76 -7.09 12.09 -13.45
C SER A 76 -6.36 12.07 -14.81
N GLU A 77 -5.03 11.96 -14.81
CA GLU A 77 -4.21 11.88 -16.02
C GLU A 77 -4.13 10.46 -16.60
N LEU A 78 -4.61 9.46 -15.86
CA LEU A 78 -4.57 8.07 -16.33
C LEU A 78 -5.47 7.84 -17.53
N PRO A 79 -5.01 7.11 -18.55
CA PRO A 79 -5.80 6.80 -19.75
C PRO A 79 -7.11 6.12 -19.41
N ASN A 80 -8.21 6.50 -20.09
CA ASN A 80 -9.51 5.90 -19.91
C ASN A 80 -9.77 4.82 -20.98
N ASN A 81 -9.44 3.58 -20.68
CA ASN A 81 -9.50 2.45 -21.59
C ASN A 81 -10.46 1.38 -21.07
N GLU A 82 -11.26 0.80 -21.97
CA GLU A 82 -12.25 -0.24 -21.66
C GLU A 82 -11.65 -1.61 -21.30
N HIS A 83 -10.40 -1.87 -21.71
CA HIS A 83 -9.68 -3.12 -21.43
C HIS A 83 -8.83 -3.08 -20.16
N VAL A 84 -9.01 -2.04 -19.33
CA VAL A 84 -8.22 -1.86 -18.12
C VAL A 84 -9.08 -2.09 -16.88
N THR A 85 -8.55 -2.84 -15.93
CA THR A 85 -9.07 -2.87 -14.55
C THR A 85 -8.33 -1.82 -13.73
N THR A 86 -9.08 -0.90 -13.13
CA THR A 86 -8.56 0.13 -12.23
C THR A 86 -8.85 -0.24 -10.79
N LEU A 87 -7.82 -0.51 -10.00
CA LEU A 87 -7.94 -0.66 -8.55
C LEU A 87 -7.65 0.70 -7.90
N VAL A 88 -8.58 1.18 -7.09
CA VAL A 88 -8.47 2.43 -6.33
C VAL A 88 -8.40 2.10 -4.85
N ASP A 89 -7.24 2.38 -4.25
CA ASP A 89 -6.96 2.22 -2.81
C ASP A 89 -6.46 3.57 -2.28
N ALA A 90 -7.37 4.55 -2.26
CA ALA A 90 -7.11 5.90 -1.77
C ALA A 90 -7.03 5.91 -0.23
N PRO A 91 -6.42 6.95 0.38
CA PRO A 91 -6.58 7.17 1.82
C PRO A 91 -8.06 7.16 2.19
N TYR A 92 -8.45 6.38 3.20
CA TYR A 92 -9.86 6.19 3.56
C TYR A 92 -10.46 7.45 4.16
N GLN A 93 -11.69 7.80 3.76
CA GLN A 93 -12.35 9.08 4.03
C GLN A 93 -12.40 9.47 5.51
N HIS A 94 -12.59 8.52 6.42
CA HIS A 94 -12.77 8.80 7.85
C HIS A 94 -11.62 8.32 8.73
N VAL A 95 -10.50 7.88 8.14
CA VAL A 95 -9.36 7.36 8.90
C VAL A 95 -8.38 8.45 9.24
N LYS A 96 -8.32 8.83 10.53
CA LYS A 96 -7.41 9.87 11.06
C LYS A 96 -5.91 9.48 11.03
N ALA A 97 -5.56 8.29 10.55
CA ALA A 97 -4.18 7.81 10.55
C ALA A 97 -3.33 8.37 9.41
N TYR A 98 -3.95 8.98 8.41
CA TYR A 98 -3.25 9.61 7.30
C TYR A 98 -2.75 11.00 7.70
N ALA A 99 -1.56 11.35 7.21
CA ALA A 99 -1.00 12.68 7.44
C ALA A 99 -1.92 13.76 6.87
N LYS A 100 -1.89 14.95 7.46
CA LYS A 100 -2.74 16.10 7.06
C LYS A 100 -2.68 16.44 5.57
N GLU A 101 -1.60 16.05 4.90
CA GLU A 101 -1.40 16.21 3.46
C GLU A 101 -2.46 15.46 2.63
N PHE A 102 -3.10 14.42 3.20
CA PHE A 102 -4.14 13.63 2.54
C PHE A 102 -5.57 14.08 2.90
N GLU A 103 -5.74 15.04 3.80
CA GLU A 103 -7.05 15.62 4.14
C GLU A 103 -7.69 16.41 3.00
N GLN A 104 -6.97 16.59 1.89
CA GLN A 104 -7.42 17.40 0.75
C GLN A 104 -7.93 16.56 -0.44
N ILE A 105 -8.21 15.27 -0.25
CA ILE A 105 -8.78 14.48 -1.33
C ILE A 105 -10.22 14.91 -1.56
N ASP A 106 -10.50 15.35 -2.79
CA ASP A 106 -11.87 15.56 -3.26
C ASP A 106 -12.50 14.21 -3.62
N TYR A 107 -13.15 13.59 -2.64
CA TYR A 107 -13.83 12.31 -2.84
C TYR A 107 -15.01 12.41 -3.82
N GLY A 108 -15.65 13.57 -3.95
CA GLY A 108 -16.69 13.78 -4.95
C GLY A 108 -16.11 13.72 -6.37
N HIS A 109 -14.99 14.41 -6.60
CA HIS A 109 -14.27 14.33 -7.87
C HIS A 109 -13.75 12.91 -8.14
N LEU A 110 -13.16 12.24 -7.15
CA LEU A 110 -12.66 10.87 -7.29
C LEU A 110 -13.79 9.89 -7.62
N GLY A 111 -14.94 10.01 -6.97
CA GLY A 111 -16.12 9.19 -7.23
C GLY A 111 -16.63 9.36 -8.66
N ASN A 112 -16.78 10.61 -9.11
CA ASN A 112 -17.19 10.91 -10.49
C ASN A 112 -16.18 10.35 -11.50
N TRP A 113 -14.88 10.48 -11.22
CA TRP A 113 -13.83 9.90 -12.06
C TRP A 113 -13.94 8.37 -12.14
N CYS A 114 -14.13 7.68 -11.02
CA CYS A 114 -14.34 6.23 -10.98
C CYS A 114 -15.56 5.81 -11.81
N GLN A 115 -16.69 6.51 -11.65
CA GLN A 115 -17.92 6.26 -12.40
C GLN A 115 -17.74 6.51 -13.90
N GLY A 116 -16.92 7.49 -14.28
CA GLY A 116 -16.63 7.86 -15.68
C GLY A 116 -15.66 6.91 -16.39
N ARG A 117 -15.02 5.95 -15.71
CA ARG A 117 -14.09 5.01 -16.33
C ARG A 117 -14.84 4.06 -17.29
N LYS A 118 -14.21 3.72 -18.42
CA LYS A 118 -14.79 2.79 -19.42
C LYS A 118 -14.60 1.32 -19.01
N GLY A 119 -13.46 0.98 -18.44
CA GLY A 119 -13.13 -0.38 -18.02
C GLY A 119 -13.69 -0.74 -16.65
N GLN A 120 -13.24 -1.87 -16.14
CA GLN A 120 -13.56 -2.31 -14.79
C GLN A 120 -12.95 -1.38 -13.74
N VAL A 121 -13.70 -1.08 -12.68
CA VAL A 121 -13.19 -0.34 -11.52
C VAL A 121 -13.50 -1.09 -10.24
N ILE A 122 -12.54 -1.16 -9.36
CA ILE A 122 -12.66 -1.73 -8.01
C ILE A 122 -12.16 -0.66 -7.05
N VAL A 123 -12.99 -0.26 -6.10
CA VAL A 123 -12.64 0.75 -5.08
C VAL A 123 -12.73 0.12 -3.71
N CYS A 124 -11.65 0.19 -2.95
CA CYS A 124 -11.60 -0.27 -1.57
C CYS A 124 -11.77 0.92 -0.63
N GLU A 125 -12.55 0.72 0.45
CA GLU A 125 -12.80 1.76 1.45
C GLU A 125 -13.17 1.14 2.80
N GLN A 126 -13.21 1.94 3.84
CA GLN A 126 -13.70 1.53 5.15
C GLN A 126 -15.18 1.85 5.32
N GLN A 127 -15.89 1.02 6.09
CA GLN A 127 -17.29 1.24 6.41
C GLN A 127 -17.55 2.65 6.94
N GLY A 128 -18.55 3.31 6.39
CA GLY A 128 -18.95 4.68 6.73
C GLY A 128 -18.62 5.70 5.65
N ALA A 129 -17.81 5.35 4.66
CA ALA A 129 -17.60 6.19 3.50
C ALA A 129 -18.88 6.29 2.66
N ASP A 130 -19.15 7.46 2.09
CA ASP A 130 -20.42 7.79 1.40
C ASP A 130 -20.24 8.38 -0.02
N TRP A 131 -19.00 8.46 -0.51
CA TRP A 131 -18.72 9.05 -1.80
C TRP A 131 -19.01 8.14 -3.02
N LEU A 132 -19.27 6.85 -2.79
CA LEU A 132 -19.81 5.87 -3.74
C LEU A 132 -20.78 4.95 -2.98
N PRO A 133 -21.69 4.25 -3.68
CA PRO A 133 -22.58 3.28 -3.05
C PRO A 133 -21.84 1.99 -2.71
N PHE A 134 -21.06 2.04 -1.66
CA PHE A 134 -20.24 0.92 -1.18
C PHE A 134 -21.08 -0.21 -0.60
N GLU A 135 -20.62 -1.44 -0.85
CA GLU A 135 -21.20 -2.65 -0.29
C GLU A 135 -20.23 -3.30 0.72
N PRO A 136 -20.75 -3.98 1.75
CA PRO A 136 -19.90 -4.73 2.67
C PRO A 136 -19.07 -5.80 1.94
N PHE A 137 -17.77 -5.80 2.17
CA PHE A 137 -16.87 -6.78 1.54
C PHE A 137 -16.38 -7.81 2.55
N LYS A 138 -15.68 -7.38 3.60
CA LYS A 138 -15.09 -8.30 4.58
C LYS A 138 -14.81 -7.62 5.91
N GLU A 139 -15.01 -8.34 7.01
CA GLU A 139 -14.42 -7.97 8.30
C GLU A 139 -13.00 -8.52 8.39
N LEU A 140 -12.02 -7.64 8.50
CA LEU A 140 -10.63 -8.01 8.72
C LEU A 140 -10.25 -7.81 10.19
N THR A 141 -9.63 -8.80 10.78
CA THR A 141 -9.01 -8.63 12.08
C THR A 141 -7.66 -7.93 11.85
N CYS A 142 -7.58 -6.65 12.13
CA CYS A 142 -6.32 -5.91 12.04
C CYS A 142 -5.27 -6.54 12.96
N CYS A 143 -4.04 -6.62 12.47
CA CYS A 143 -2.92 -7.20 13.19
C CYS A 143 -2.85 -6.67 14.62
N LYS A 144 -2.84 -7.58 15.60
CA LYS A 144 -2.71 -7.25 17.02
C LYS A 144 -1.47 -6.37 17.23
N ASN A 145 -1.65 -5.14 17.66
CA ASN A 145 -0.59 -4.44 18.36
C ASN A 145 -0.19 -5.30 19.55
N ARG A 146 1.01 -5.91 19.51
CA ARG A 146 1.53 -6.75 20.58
C ARG A 146 1.45 -5.97 21.90
N GLY A 147 0.53 -6.37 22.78
CA GLY A 147 0.42 -5.81 24.13
C GLY A 147 -0.92 -5.21 24.51
N LYS A 148 -1.85 -4.98 23.60
CA LYS A 148 -3.22 -4.55 23.94
C LYS A 148 -4.25 -5.57 23.48
N LYS A 149 -5.14 -5.99 24.42
CA LYS A 149 -6.23 -6.95 24.18
C LYS A 149 -7.34 -6.47 23.22
N ASN A 150 -7.21 -5.27 22.63
CA ASN A 150 -8.20 -4.72 21.72
C ASN A 150 -7.89 -5.15 20.28
N THR A 151 -8.58 -6.17 19.83
CA THR A 151 -8.72 -6.49 18.41
C THR A 151 -9.65 -5.45 17.79
N HIS A 152 -9.11 -4.44 17.13
CA HIS A 152 -9.93 -3.63 16.23
C HIS A 152 -10.25 -4.46 15.00
N LYS A 153 -11.54 -4.64 14.73
CA LYS A 153 -12.00 -5.18 13.46
C LYS A 153 -12.14 -4.03 12.48
N SER A 154 -11.44 -4.09 11.37
CA SER A 154 -11.71 -3.23 10.23
C SER A 154 -12.82 -3.84 9.40
N LYS A 155 -13.83 -3.06 9.09
CA LYS A 155 -14.92 -3.48 8.21
C LYS A 155 -14.66 -2.84 6.86
N GLU A 156 -14.17 -3.65 5.95
CA GLU A 156 -13.89 -3.22 4.59
C GLU A 156 -15.17 -3.21 3.76
N VAL A 157 -15.29 -2.19 2.93
CA VAL A 157 -16.36 -2.06 1.94
C VAL A 157 -15.75 -1.92 0.55
N ILE A 158 -16.51 -2.28 -0.44
CA ILE A 158 -16.09 -2.26 -1.84
C ILE A 158 -17.16 -1.61 -2.71
N TRP A 159 -16.72 -0.93 -3.76
CA TRP A 159 -17.56 -0.55 -4.87
C TRP A 159 -16.92 -1.07 -6.16
N THR A 160 -17.76 -1.61 -7.04
CA THR A 160 -17.30 -2.16 -8.32
C THR A 160 -18.14 -1.68 -9.47
N LYS A 161 -17.50 -1.53 -10.63
CA LYS A 161 -18.13 -1.21 -11.90
C LYS A 161 -17.56 -2.10 -12.99
N GLY A 162 -18.41 -2.59 -13.89
CA GLY A 162 -17.97 -3.36 -15.06
C GLY A 162 -17.45 -4.75 -14.73
N CYS A 163 -17.70 -5.27 -13.54
CA CYS A 163 -17.55 -6.70 -13.25
C CYS A 163 -18.69 -7.42 -13.97
N ASN A 164 -18.42 -7.99 -15.15
CA ASN A 164 -19.37 -8.94 -15.71
C ASN A 164 -19.45 -10.12 -14.75
N GLU A 165 -20.63 -10.36 -14.22
CA GLU A 165 -20.96 -11.56 -13.46
C GLU A 165 -20.89 -12.77 -14.41
N THR A 166 -19.68 -13.24 -14.68
CA THR A 166 -19.48 -14.54 -15.36
C THR A 166 -18.20 -15.13 -14.82
N LEU A 167 -18.31 -15.75 -13.66
CA LEU A 167 -17.46 -16.83 -13.20
C LEU A 167 -18.24 -18.12 -13.24
#